data_e932f00b35b13809f26551f32b80887f
#
_entry.id   e932f00b35b13809f26551f32b80887f
#
_cell.length_a   1.000
_cell.length_b   1.000
_cell.length_c   1.000
_cell.angle_alpha   90.00
_cell.angle_beta   90.00
_cell.angle_gamma   90.00
#
_symmetry.space_group_name_H-M   'P 1'
#
loop_
_entity.id
_entity.type
_entity.pdbx_description
1 polymer ?
#
loop_
_entity_poly.entity_id
_entity_poly.type
_entity_poly.pdbx_seq_one_letter_code
_entity_poly.pdbx_strand_id
1 'polypeptide(L)'
;MGRICGIAICMVLSLTMAAVEAKTLTFCSEGDPETLSPIFNTNTTSVDVTTQMYEGLVAFKKGTTQIRPALAERWSISDDGLTYKFFLRKGVKWHASDDFTPSRDLNADDVLFSIHRQWNPAHPFFKISSDRHPYFNDMNMGQVLASVDKEDPYTVVIQLSKPMAPLLANLAMPWASIYSQEYAQAMLLKGTPERLDEKPIGTGPFQFISYTKNKTIEFKAFDAYWGGRGKVQSLVFLIEPNSEIRLAHLESDACQILAYPPPVDLQKIMRSHKLKLLSQTGLNVGYLAYNTEKKPFDDVRVRRALNMAINKRKILRAVYNHTAVPAVNPFPPIQWSYNREVDDDEYNPARAVRLLAEAGYAQGFQAELWAMPVARPYNPDAAAVAKLIQEDLAQVGVRLVIKSPDWAVYSKGMQAGAHQMALYGWTSDNGDPDNFLNTLLGCHAVRGSNVAKFCHMAYNDLVVQASQTTRIEDRTRLYERAQKIFKAQAPWFTIAHTTQFKATRADVVGFELSPMGISEFFGVEFKSP
;
A
#
# COMPACT_ATOMS: atom_id res chain seq x y z
N MET A 1 -91.75 13.30 8.77
CA MET A 1 -90.94 12.49 7.83
C MET A 1 -89.75 13.34 7.43
N GLY A 2 -88.62 13.19 8.18
CA GLY A 2 -87.39 13.92 7.90
C GLY A 2 -86.28 12.91 7.66
N ARG A 3 -85.68 12.89 6.48
CA ARG A 3 -84.52 12.06 6.14
C ARG A 3 -83.27 12.83 6.49
N ILE A 4 -82.46 12.23 7.44
CA ILE A 4 -81.10 12.68 7.77
C ILE A 4 -80.18 12.02 6.77
N CYS A 5 -79.48 12.86 5.97
CA CYS A 5 -78.46 12.42 5.04
C CYS A 5 -77.06 12.47 5.75
N GLY A 6 -76.49 11.31 6.09
CA GLY A 6 -75.15 11.21 6.70
C GLY A 6 -74.06 11.34 5.63
N ILE A 7 -73.21 12.34 5.75
CA ILE A 7 -72.01 12.52 4.92
C ILE A 7 -70.89 11.73 5.57
N ALA A 8 -70.46 10.64 4.91
CA ALA A 8 -69.24 9.90 5.30
C ALA A 8 -68.00 10.62 4.74
N ILE A 9 -67.20 11.21 5.60
CA ILE A 9 -65.91 11.79 5.25
C ILE A 9 -64.89 10.66 5.20
N CYS A 10 -64.47 10.25 3.99
CA CYS A 10 -63.32 9.38 3.77
C CYS A 10 -62.05 10.19 3.96
N MET A 11 -61.40 10.00 5.09
CA MET A 11 -60.05 10.52 5.37
C MET A 11 -59.03 9.69 4.60
N VAL A 12 -58.52 10.20 3.47
CA VAL A 12 -57.41 9.58 2.73
C VAL A 12 -56.13 9.91 3.48
N LEU A 13 -55.59 8.94 4.20
CA LEU A 13 -54.22 9.00 4.77
C LEU A 13 -53.21 8.92 3.61
N SER A 14 -52.70 10.07 3.19
CA SER A 14 -51.56 10.14 2.29
C SER A 14 -50.30 9.73 3.06
N LEU A 15 -49.85 8.48 2.92
CA LEU A 15 -48.52 8.07 3.31
C LEU A 15 -47.53 8.77 2.36
N THR A 16 -46.94 9.86 2.81
CA THR A 16 -45.74 10.42 2.19
C THR A 16 -44.60 9.46 2.49
N MET A 17 -44.28 8.57 1.54
CA MET A 17 -42.98 7.92 1.52
C MET A 17 -41.95 9.04 1.36
N ALA A 18 -41.26 9.39 2.44
CA ALA A 18 -40.08 10.20 2.37
C ALA A 18 -39.10 9.42 1.47
N ALA A 19 -38.85 9.94 0.27
CA ALA A 19 -37.80 9.44 -0.60
C ALA A 19 -36.49 9.57 0.21
N VAL A 20 -35.92 8.46 0.62
CA VAL A 20 -34.57 8.44 1.18
C VAL A 20 -33.68 8.96 0.08
N GLU A 21 -33.24 10.20 0.22
CA GLU A 21 -32.32 10.84 -0.73
C GLU A 21 -31.10 9.95 -0.89
N ALA A 22 -30.84 9.55 -2.13
CA ALA A 22 -29.74 8.63 -2.46
C ALA A 22 -28.40 9.30 -2.10
N LYS A 23 -27.79 8.89 -0.98
CA LYS A 23 -26.56 9.52 -0.48
C LYS A 23 -25.39 9.14 -1.35
N THR A 24 -24.77 10.14 -1.99
CA THR A 24 -23.51 10.02 -2.72
C THR A 24 -22.34 10.35 -1.81
N LEU A 25 -21.34 9.50 -1.79
CA LEU A 25 -20.05 9.75 -1.15
C LEU A 25 -19.06 10.19 -2.22
N THR A 26 -18.52 11.39 -2.09
CA THR A 26 -17.47 11.90 -2.98
C THR A 26 -16.12 11.90 -2.25
N PHE A 27 -15.15 11.23 -2.85
CA PHE A 27 -13.76 11.20 -2.41
C PHE A 27 -12.92 12.12 -3.31
N CYS A 28 -12.30 13.15 -2.75
CA CYS A 28 -11.36 14.01 -3.45
C CYS A 28 -10.02 13.29 -3.60
N SER A 29 -9.79 12.71 -4.78
CA SER A 29 -8.55 12.02 -5.17
C SER A 29 -7.51 13.02 -5.69
N GLU A 30 -6.23 12.72 -5.45
CA GLU A 30 -5.10 13.53 -5.89
C GLU A 30 -4.69 13.30 -7.35
N GLY A 31 -5.26 12.29 -8.02
CA GLY A 31 -4.90 11.98 -9.40
C GLY A 31 -5.74 10.88 -10.03
N ASP A 32 -5.49 10.67 -11.32
CA ASP A 32 -6.04 9.55 -12.07
C ASP A 32 -5.37 8.22 -11.67
N PRO A 33 -6.11 7.10 -11.71
CA PRO A 33 -5.49 5.77 -11.64
C PRO A 33 -4.65 5.50 -12.88
N GLU A 34 -3.57 4.74 -12.71
CA GLU A 34 -2.78 4.23 -13.86
C GLU A 34 -3.61 3.28 -14.72
N THR A 35 -4.47 2.50 -14.06
CA THR A 35 -5.31 1.47 -14.68
C THR A 35 -6.51 1.16 -13.79
N LEU A 36 -7.54 0.58 -14.38
CA LEU A 36 -8.70 0.02 -13.66
C LEU A 36 -8.53 -1.48 -13.38
N SER A 37 -7.38 -2.06 -13.74
CA SER A 37 -7.06 -3.48 -13.56
C SER A 37 -6.07 -3.67 -12.40
N PRO A 38 -6.46 -4.36 -11.30
CA PRO A 38 -5.63 -4.48 -10.10
C PRO A 38 -4.30 -5.21 -10.31
N ILE A 39 -4.17 -6.09 -11.31
CA ILE A 39 -2.91 -6.81 -11.57
C ILE A 39 -1.80 -5.91 -12.14
N PHE A 40 -2.13 -4.72 -12.62
CA PHE A 40 -1.18 -3.75 -13.17
C PHE A 40 -0.96 -2.53 -12.26
N ASN A 41 -1.65 -2.44 -11.13
CA ASN A 41 -1.49 -1.33 -10.18
C ASN A 41 -0.09 -1.30 -9.61
N THR A 42 0.48 -0.10 -9.49
CA THR A 42 1.78 0.12 -8.84
C THR A 42 1.74 1.25 -7.80
N ASN A 43 0.60 1.94 -7.65
CA ASN A 43 0.44 3.05 -6.71
C ASN A 43 -0.91 3.02 -5.97
N THR A 44 -0.97 3.72 -4.84
CA THR A 44 -2.12 3.78 -3.94
C THR A 44 -3.36 4.37 -4.61
N THR A 45 -3.22 5.37 -5.50
CA THR A 45 -4.34 5.99 -6.22
C THR A 45 -5.12 4.96 -7.05
N SER A 46 -4.40 4.10 -7.79
CA SER A 46 -5.00 3.01 -8.56
C SER A 46 -5.60 1.93 -7.66
N VAL A 47 -4.93 1.62 -6.54
CA VAL A 47 -5.42 0.67 -5.54
C VAL A 47 -6.72 1.16 -4.90
N ASP A 48 -6.81 2.45 -4.53
CA ASP A 48 -8.03 3.05 -3.95
C ASP A 48 -9.24 2.87 -4.88
N VAL A 49 -9.05 2.96 -6.19
CA VAL A 49 -10.10 2.76 -7.19
C VAL A 49 -10.48 1.28 -7.33
N THR A 50 -9.49 0.40 -7.50
CA THR A 50 -9.73 -1.01 -7.86
C THR A 50 -10.26 -1.85 -6.70
N THR A 51 -9.90 -1.54 -5.45
CA THR A 51 -10.39 -2.22 -4.25
C THR A 51 -11.89 -2.00 -3.98
N GLN A 52 -12.53 -1.03 -4.64
CA GLN A 52 -13.97 -0.87 -4.55
C GLN A 52 -14.73 -1.90 -5.38
N MET A 53 -14.11 -2.42 -6.44
CA MET A 53 -14.74 -3.30 -7.42
C MET A 53 -14.30 -4.76 -7.30
N TYR A 54 -13.06 -4.99 -6.93
CA TYR A 54 -12.44 -6.31 -6.93
C TYR A 54 -12.14 -6.81 -5.53
N GLU A 55 -12.13 -8.12 -5.38
CA GLU A 55 -11.78 -8.81 -4.15
C GLU A 55 -10.83 -9.99 -4.42
N GLY A 56 -9.99 -10.31 -3.43
CA GLY A 56 -9.14 -11.50 -3.42
C GLY A 56 -9.73 -12.66 -2.61
N LEU A 57 -8.99 -13.76 -2.52
CA LEU A 57 -9.35 -14.90 -1.65
C LEU A 57 -9.40 -14.48 -0.18
N VAL A 58 -8.46 -13.65 0.23
CA VAL A 58 -8.33 -13.07 1.56
C VAL A 58 -8.17 -11.56 1.43
N ALA A 59 -8.37 -10.82 2.51
CA ALA A 59 -8.22 -9.37 2.55
C ALA A 59 -7.61 -8.93 3.89
N PHE A 60 -7.17 -7.69 3.98
CA PHE A 60 -6.83 -7.08 5.25
C PHE A 60 -8.09 -6.68 6.03
N LYS A 61 -8.04 -6.82 7.35
CA LYS A 61 -9.05 -6.21 8.22
C LYS A 61 -8.85 -4.70 8.19
N LYS A 62 -9.94 -3.95 8.01
CA LYS A 62 -9.89 -2.48 7.94
C LYS A 62 -9.03 -1.87 9.05
N GLY A 63 -8.26 -0.87 8.71
CA GLY A 63 -7.40 -0.16 9.64
C GLY A 63 -6.19 -0.94 10.15
N THR A 64 -5.97 -2.17 9.70
CA THR A 64 -4.91 -3.06 10.18
C THR A 64 -4.20 -3.80 9.04
N THR A 65 -3.19 -4.62 9.38
CA THR A 65 -2.53 -5.57 8.47
C THR A 65 -2.92 -7.03 8.75
N GLN A 66 -3.92 -7.26 9.62
CA GLN A 66 -4.39 -8.60 9.92
C GLN A 66 -5.19 -9.18 8.76
N ILE A 67 -4.90 -10.42 8.40
CA ILE A 67 -5.62 -11.13 7.35
C ILE A 67 -6.99 -11.58 7.85
N ARG A 68 -8.01 -11.39 7.00
CA ARG A 68 -9.38 -11.88 7.20
C ARG A 68 -9.88 -12.67 5.99
N PRO A 69 -10.88 -13.55 6.17
CA PRO A 69 -11.63 -14.13 5.06
C PRO A 69 -12.23 -13.05 4.14
N ALA A 70 -12.22 -13.34 2.81
CA ALA A 70 -12.89 -12.54 1.80
C ALA A 70 -13.67 -13.48 0.85
N LEU A 71 -13.28 -13.69 -0.40
CA LEU A 71 -13.95 -14.66 -1.27
C LEU A 71 -13.76 -16.11 -0.80
N ALA A 72 -12.69 -16.43 -0.06
CA ALA A 72 -12.60 -17.65 0.72
C ALA A 72 -13.18 -17.42 2.12
N GLU A 73 -14.08 -18.31 2.58
CA GLU A 73 -14.64 -18.28 3.93
C GLU A 73 -13.62 -18.71 5.00
N ARG A 74 -12.74 -19.61 4.60
CA ARG A 74 -11.68 -20.20 5.43
C ARG A 74 -10.60 -20.81 4.54
N TRP A 75 -9.47 -21.10 5.14
CA TRP A 75 -8.37 -21.83 4.50
C TRP A 75 -7.71 -22.76 5.51
N SER A 76 -6.95 -23.73 4.99
CA SER A 76 -6.03 -24.55 5.78
C SER A 76 -4.65 -24.55 5.14
N ILE A 77 -3.62 -24.73 5.96
CA ILE A 77 -2.23 -24.79 5.55
C ILE A 77 -1.68 -26.11 6.05
N SER A 78 -0.96 -26.86 5.19
CA SER A 78 -0.27 -28.08 5.60
C SER A 78 0.86 -27.78 6.57
N ASP A 79 1.25 -28.75 7.37
CA ASP A 79 2.29 -28.61 8.41
C ASP A 79 3.65 -28.19 7.83
N ASP A 80 3.94 -28.59 6.59
CA ASP A 80 5.15 -28.22 5.86
C ASP A 80 5.07 -26.82 5.22
N GLY A 81 3.89 -26.17 5.29
CA GLY A 81 3.67 -24.85 4.71
C GLY A 81 3.66 -24.79 3.18
N LEU A 82 3.54 -25.95 2.50
CA LEU A 82 3.59 -26.04 1.05
C LEU A 82 2.21 -26.08 0.38
N THR A 83 1.17 -26.51 1.08
CA THR A 83 -0.19 -26.62 0.53
C THR A 83 -1.16 -25.70 1.25
N TYR A 84 -1.78 -24.81 0.49
CA TYR A 84 -2.83 -23.92 0.95
C TYR A 84 -4.14 -24.31 0.27
N LYS A 85 -5.15 -24.70 1.07
CA LYS A 85 -6.47 -25.04 0.58
C LYS A 85 -7.47 -23.96 0.98
N PHE A 86 -8.10 -23.32 0.00
CA PHE A 86 -9.09 -22.26 0.17
C PHE A 86 -10.48 -22.76 -0.13
N PHE A 87 -11.42 -22.52 0.78
CA PHE A 87 -12.84 -22.88 0.63
C PHE A 87 -13.63 -21.63 0.27
N LEU A 88 -14.15 -21.58 -0.94
CA LEU A 88 -14.80 -20.40 -1.49
C LEU A 88 -16.22 -20.22 -0.97
N ARG A 89 -16.66 -18.96 -0.87
CA ARG A 89 -18.04 -18.60 -0.60
C ARG A 89 -18.92 -19.04 -1.77
N LYS A 90 -20.11 -19.55 -1.44
CA LYS A 90 -21.14 -19.86 -2.43
C LYS A 90 -22.07 -18.65 -2.59
N GLY A 91 -22.63 -18.50 -3.79
CA GLY A 91 -23.62 -17.45 -4.06
C GLY A 91 -23.04 -16.06 -4.25
N VAL A 92 -21.71 -15.91 -4.43
CA VAL A 92 -21.07 -14.62 -4.71
C VAL A 92 -21.39 -14.19 -6.14
N LYS A 93 -22.09 -13.07 -6.28
CA LYS A 93 -22.51 -12.50 -7.55
C LYS A 93 -21.44 -11.62 -8.16
N TRP A 94 -21.39 -11.60 -9.49
CA TRP A 94 -20.61 -10.67 -10.28
C TRP A 94 -21.38 -9.39 -10.59
N HIS A 95 -20.68 -8.28 -10.79
CA HIS A 95 -21.27 -7.11 -11.40
C HIS A 95 -21.76 -7.41 -12.81
N ALA A 96 -22.74 -6.66 -13.27
CA ALA A 96 -23.17 -6.66 -14.67
C ALA A 96 -22.78 -5.34 -15.34
N SER A 97 -22.68 -5.32 -16.67
CA SER A 97 -22.50 -4.09 -17.45
C SER A 97 -23.45 -4.11 -18.63
N ASP A 98 -23.50 -2.99 -19.38
CA ASP A 98 -24.31 -2.91 -20.61
C ASP A 98 -23.88 -3.95 -21.65
N ASP A 99 -22.62 -4.36 -21.63
CA ASP A 99 -22.03 -5.31 -22.58
C ASP A 99 -22.05 -6.76 -22.10
N PHE A 100 -22.32 -7.02 -20.79
CA PHE A 100 -22.22 -8.35 -20.21
C PHE A 100 -23.09 -8.53 -18.96
N THR A 101 -23.87 -9.61 -18.98
CA THR A 101 -24.63 -10.09 -17.81
C THR A 101 -24.10 -11.46 -17.42
N PRO A 102 -23.58 -11.63 -16.17
CA PRO A 102 -23.11 -12.92 -15.69
C PRO A 102 -24.21 -13.96 -15.67
N SER A 103 -23.91 -15.19 -16.12
CA SER A 103 -24.84 -16.32 -16.10
C SER A 103 -24.66 -17.23 -14.88
N ARG A 104 -23.54 -17.10 -14.18
CA ARG A 104 -23.19 -17.90 -13.00
C ARG A 104 -22.55 -17.07 -11.88
N ASP A 105 -22.55 -17.63 -10.69
CA ASP A 105 -21.84 -17.11 -9.53
C ASP A 105 -20.33 -17.40 -9.64
N LEU A 106 -19.53 -16.76 -8.78
CA LEU A 106 -18.12 -17.02 -8.63
C LEU A 106 -17.87 -18.48 -8.24
N ASN A 107 -16.85 -19.09 -8.86
CA ASN A 107 -16.37 -20.41 -8.51
C ASN A 107 -14.84 -20.54 -8.66
N ALA A 108 -14.30 -21.74 -8.49
CA ALA A 108 -12.87 -22.01 -8.55
C ALA A 108 -12.23 -21.72 -9.92
N ASP A 109 -13.00 -21.81 -11.03
CA ASP A 109 -12.47 -21.51 -12.36
C ASP A 109 -12.04 -20.06 -12.51
N ASP A 110 -12.73 -19.14 -11.82
CA ASP A 110 -12.38 -17.71 -11.79
C ASP A 110 -11.05 -17.48 -11.07
N VAL A 111 -10.80 -18.22 -9.99
CA VAL A 111 -9.53 -18.16 -9.24
C VAL A 111 -8.37 -18.68 -10.10
N LEU A 112 -8.56 -19.86 -10.72
CA LEU A 112 -7.55 -20.43 -11.60
C LEU A 112 -7.23 -19.48 -12.76
N PHE A 113 -8.25 -18.94 -13.42
CA PHE A 113 -8.10 -17.95 -14.50
C PHE A 113 -7.24 -16.77 -14.06
N SER A 114 -7.57 -16.19 -12.90
CA SER A 114 -6.92 -14.96 -12.40
C SER A 114 -5.44 -15.15 -12.07
N ILE A 115 -5.07 -16.31 -11.51
CA ILE A 115 -3.67 -16.62 -11.21
C ILE A 115 -2.92 -17.02 -12.48
N HIS A 116 -3.48 -17.91 -13.31
CA HIS A 116 -2.83 -18.38 -14.54
C HIS A 116 -2.62 -17.26 -15.57
N ARG A 117 -3.51 -16.27 -15.60
CA ARG A 117 -3.34 -15.07 -16.43
C ARG A 117 -2.02 -14.35 -16.19
N GLN A 118 -1.51 -14.37 -14.95
CA GLN A 118 -0.27 -13.70 -14.57
C GLN A 118 0.94 -14.65 -14.56
N TRP A 119 0.69 -15.95 -14.46
CA TRP A 119 1.72 -16.96 -14.27
C TRP A 119 2.12 -17.71 -15.55
N ASN A 120 1.15 -18.03 -16.40
CA ASN A 120 1.39 -18.86 -17.59
C ASN A 120 1.57 -18.00 -18.85
N PRO A 121 2.79 -17.89 -19.44
CA PRO A 121 3.02 -17.11 -20.66
C PRO A 121 2.21 -17.55 -21.88
N ALA A 122 1.69 -18.81 -21.88
CA ALA A 122 0.82 -19.32 -22.95
C ALA A 122 -0.66 -18.99 -22.71
N HIS A 123 -1.02 -18.38 -21.56
CA HIS A 123 -2.41 -18.03 -21.28
C HIS A 123 -2.88 -16.91 -22.23
N PRO A 124 -4.08 -16.99 -22.85
CA PRO A 124 -4.56 -16.00 -23.84
C PRO A 124 -4.54 -14.55 -23.34
N PHE A 125 -4.69 -14.34 -22.03
CA PHE A 125 -4.71 -13.02 -21.41
C PHE A 125 -3.38 -12.59 -20.80
N PHE A 126 -2.30 -13.37 -20.93
CA PHE A 126 -1.01 -13.05 -20.30
C PHE A 126 -0.42 -11.72 -20.80
N LYS A 127 -0.60 -11.41 -22.10
CA LYS A 127 -0.08 -10.19 -22.75
C LYS A 127 -1.16 -9.16 -23.09
N ILE A 128 -2.41 -9.40 -22.68
CA ILE A 128 -3.48 -8.41 -22.90
C ILE A 128 -3.24 -7.22 -21.95
N SER A 129 -3.31 -5.99 -22.51
CA SER A 129 -3.06 -4.72 -21.86
C SER A 129 -1.61 -4.48 -21.40
N SER A 130 -0.88 -5.51 -20.97
CA SER A 130 0.53 -5.47 -20.61
C SER A 130 1.13 -6.87 -20.52
N ASP A 131 2.43 -7.01 -20.75
CA ASP A 131 3.21 -8.24 -20.50
C ASP A 131 3.93 -8.22 -19.14
N ARG A 132 3.70 -7.18 -18.34
CA ARG A 132 4.30 -7.00 -17.03
C ARG A 132 3.23 -7.11 -15.96
N HIS A 133 3.47 -7.97 -14.97
CA HIS A 133 2.65 -8.17 -13.77
C HIS A 133 3.47 -7.76 -12.54
N PRO A 134 3.51 -6.45 -12.18
CA PRO A 134 4.51 -5.90 -11.27
C PRO A 134 4.60 -6.68 -9.95
N TYR A 135 3.56 -6.66 -9.15
CA TYR A 135 3.59 -7.30 -7.83
C TYR A 135 3.72 -8.83 -7.87
N PHE A 136 3.10 -9.50 -8.86
CA PHE A 136 3.28 -10.94 -9.03
C PHE A 136 4.75 -11.30 -9.25
N ASN A 137 5.46 -10.50 -10.05
CA ASN A 137 6.89 -10.68 -10.32
C ASN A 137 7.76 -10.26 -9.12
N ASP A 138 7.48 -9.11 -8.50
CA ASP A 138 8.26 -8.58 -7.38
C ASP A 138 8.16 -9.47 -6.13
N MET A 139 7.00 -10.13 -5.92
CA MET A 139 6.81 -11.16 -4.89
C MET A 139 7.36 -12.52 -5.30
N ASN A 140 7.98 -12.64 -6.49
CA ASN A 140 8.57 -13.86 -7.02
C ASN A 140 7.60 -15.05 -7.09
N MET A 141 6.30 -14.76 -7.27
CA MET A 141 5.24 -15.76 -7.24
C MET A 141 5.44 -16.85 -8.30
N GLY A 142 5.93 -16.48 -9.49
CA GLY A 142 6.18 -17.43 -10.57
C GLY A 142 7.19 -18.54 -10.27
N GLN A 143 8.11 -18.31 -9.31
CA GLN A 143 9.09 -19.31 -8.86
C GLN A 143 8.65 -20.06 -7.60
N VAL A 144 7.69 -19.50 -6.85
CA VAL A 144 7.21 -20.08 -5.60
C VAL A 144 6.01 -20.99 -5.84
N LEU A 145 5.13 -20.64 -6.77
CA LEU A 145 3.99 -21.47 -7.15
C LEU A 145 4.47 -22.76 -7.85
N ALA A 146 4.01 -23.90 -7.36
CA ALA A 146 4.18 -25.21 -8.00
C ALA A 146 2.93 -25.60 -8.81
N SER A 147 1.74 -25.45 -8.23
CA SER A 147 0.46 -25.60 -8.93
C SER A 147 -0.64 -24.76 -8.30
N VAL A 148 -1.70 -24.51 -9.10
CA VAL A 148 -2.97 -23.95 -8.65
C VAL A 148 -4.07 -24.78 -9.29
N ASP A 149 -4.78 -25.55 -8.48
CA ASP A 149 -5.75 -26.53 -8.91
C ASP A 149 -7.08 -26.35 -8.18
N LYS A 150 -8.16 -26.93 -8.72
CA LYS A 150 -9.44 -27.07 -8.03
C LYS A 150 -9.70 -28.53 -7.66
N GLU A 151 -10.13 -28.79 -6.43
CA GLU A 151 -10.65 -30.11 -6.05
C GLU A 151 -12.13 -30.25 -6.42
N ASP A 152 -12.89 -29.17 -6.29
CA ASP A 152 -14.30 -29.06 -6.65
C ASP A 152 -14.61 -27.59 -7.04
N PRO A 153 -15.84 -27.24 -7.46
CA PRO A 153 -16.18 -25.88 -7.88
C PRO A 153 -15.98 -24.79 -6.81
N TYR A 154 -15.78 -25.15 -5.53
CA TYR A 154 -15.63 -24.22 -4.42
C TYR A 154 -14.40 -24.48 -3.55
N THR A 155 -13.49 -25.33 -4.02
CA THR A 155 -12.24 -25.63 -3.30
C THR A 155 -11.05 -25.46 -4.23
N VAL A 156 -10.18 -24.47 -3.89
CA VAL A 156 -8.93 -24.18 -4.60
C VAL A 156 -7.75 -24.65 -3.77
N VAL A 157 -6.79 -25.30 -4.40
CA VAL A 157 -5.53 -25.73 -3.80
C VAL A 157 -4.37 -25.02 -4.46
N ILE A 158 -3.59 -24.29 -3.70
CA ILE A 158 -2.34 -23.67 -4.13
C ILE A 158 -1.19 -24.47 -3.53
N GLN A 159 -0.34 -25.04 -4.36
CA GLN A 159 0.88 -25.71 -3.94
C GLN A 159 2.09 -24.85 -4.22
N LEU A 160 3.02 -24.84 -3.29
CA LEU A 160 4.26 -24.10 -3.35
C LEU A 160 5.45 -25.04 -3.55
N SER A 161 6.46 -24.59 -4.29
CA SER A 161 7.76 -25.28 -4.45
C SER A 161 8.63 -25.16 -3.22
N LYS A 162 8.39 -24.15 -2.37
CA LYS A 162 9.05 -23.89 -1.09
C LYS A 162 8.13 -23.09 -0.18
N PRO A 163 8.23 -23.21 1.14
CA PRO A 163 7.39 -22.44 2.06
C PRO A 163 7.54 -20.94 1.84
N MET A 164 6.40 -20.21 1.92
CA MET A 164 6.34 -18.76 1.84
C MET A 164 5.39 -18.25 2.93
N ALA A 165 5.93 -17.89 4.09
CA ALA A 165 5.13 -17.44 5.23
C ALA A 165 4.27 -16.19 4.93
N PRO A 166 4.73 -15.18 4.15
CA PRO A 166 3.91 -14.03 3.79
C PRO A 166 2.87 -14.31 2.69
N LEU A 167 2.64 -15.57 2.25
CA LEU A 167 1.73 -15.86 1.15
C LEU A 167 0.34 -15.28 1.33
N LEU A 168 -0.27 -15.43 2.52
CA LEU A 168 -1.61 -14.87 2.76
C LEU A 168 -1.63 -13.34 2.68
N ALA A 169 -0.56 -12.68 3.15
CA ALA A 169 -0.42 -11.23 3.04
C ALA A 169 -0.24 -10.81 1.56
N ASN A 170 0.51 -11.58 0.79
CA ASN A 170 0.65 -11.36 -0.65
C ASN A 170 -0.68 -11.57 -1.39
N LEU A 171 -1.46 -12.61 -1.04
CA LEU A 171 -2.78 -12.88 -1.63
C LEU A 171 -3.87 -11.89 -1.20
N ALA A 172 -3.63 -11.07 -0.17
CA ALA A 172 -4.51 -9.97 0.22
C ALA A 172 -4.23 -8.67 -0.56
N MET A 173 -3.16 -8.64 -1.36
CA MET A 173 -2.83 -7.49 -2.21
C MET A 173 -3.69 -7.45 -3.48
N PRO A 174 -3.88 -6.26 -4.08
CA PRO A 174 -4.74 -6.09 -5.27
C PRO A 174 -4.39 -6.96 -6.46
N TRP A 175 -3.10 -7.32 -6.67
CA TRP A 175 -2.70 -8.18 -7.78
C TRP A 175 -3.33 -9.58 -7.73
N ALA A 176 -3.72 -10.05 -6.54
CA ALA A 176 -4.38 -11.34 -6.34
C ALA A 176 -5.91 -11.27 -6.43
N SER A 177 -6.45 -10.17 -6.94
CA SER A 177 -7.89 -10.00 -7.19
C SER A 177 -8.42 -11.04 -8.19
N ILE A 178 -9.65 -11.48 -7.96
CA ILE A 178 -10.29 -12.50 -8.79
C ILE A 178 -11.12 -11.83 -9.88
N TYR A 179 -10.92 -12.27 -11.11
CA TYR A 179 -11.61 -11.84 -12.33
C TYR A 179 -12.62 -12.89 -12.79
N SER A 180 -13.70 -12.45 -13.41
CA SER A 180 -14.66 -13.36 -14.03
C SER A 180 -14.07 -14.01 -15.29
N GLN A 181 -13.86 -15.32 -15.24
CA GLN A 181 -13.47 -16.10 -16.42
C GLN A 181 -14.51 -16.02 -17.53
N GLU A 182 -15.80 -16.05 -17.16
CA GLU A 182 -16.92 -15.96 -18.11
C GLU A 182 -16.89 -14.62 -18.86
N TYR A 183 -16.67 -13.50 -18.15
CA TYR A 183 -16.53 -12.18 -18.78
C TYR A 183 -15.31 -12.13 -19.70
N ALA A 184 -14.19 -12.62 -19.25
CA ALA A 184 -12.98 -12.69 -20.07
C ALA A 184 -13.22 -13.47 -21.37
N GLN A 185 -13.81 -14.66 -21.30
CA GLN A 185 -14.15 -15.47 -22.46
C GLN A 185 -15.12 -14.75 -23.40
N ALA A 186 -16.15 -14.09 -22.85
CA ALA A 186 -17.08 -13.32 -23.67
C ALA A 186 -16.39 -12.18 -24.43
N MET A 187 -15.46 -11.46 -23.79
CA MET A 187 -14.70 -10.38 -24.43
C MET A 187 -13.72 -10.93 -25.48
N LEU A 188 -13.09 -12.06 -25.22
CA LEU A 188 -12.20 -12.73 -26.20
C LEU A 188 -12.99 -13.13 -27.45
N LEU A 189 -14.16 -13.72 -27.29
CA LEU A 189 -15.05 -14.11 -28.40
C LEU A 189 -15.56 -12.91 -29.22
N LYS A 190 -15.75 -11.75 -28.56
CA LYS A 190 -16.11 -10.49 -29.21
C LYS A 190 -14.93 -9.80 -29.91
N GLY A 191 -13.69 -10.31 -29.75
CA GLY A 191 -12.49 -9.69 -30.29
C GLY A 191 -12.04 -8.42 -29.57
N THR A 192 -12.45 -8.23 -28.31
CA THR A 192 -12.14 -7.06 -27.47
C THR A 192 -11.64 -7.49 -26.09
N PRO A 193 -10.60 -8.35 -26.00
CA PRO A 193 -10.13 -8.90 -24.71
C PRO A 193 -9.59 -7.84 -23.74
N GLU A 194 -9.10 -6.69 -24.24
CA GLU A 194 -8.66 -5.54 -23.43
C GLU A 194 -9.76 -4.94 -22.55
N ARG A 195 -11.02 -5.15 -22.93
CA ARG A 195 -12.16 -4.69 -22.12
C ARG A 195 -12.22 -5.30 -20.72
N LEU A 196 -11.60 -6.47 -20.53
CA LEU A 196 -11.44 -7.05 -19.19
C LEU A 196 -10.76 -6.06 -18.20
N ASP A 197 -9.84 -5.25 -18.70
CA ASP A 197 -9.05 -4.29 -17.91
C ASP A 197 -9.60 -2.86 -17.98
N GLU A 198 -10.36 -2.52 -19.03
CA GLU A 198 -10.90 -1.17 -19.26
C GLU A 198 -12.34 -0.99 -18.74
N LYS A 199 -13.13 -2.07 -18.71
CA LYS A 199 -14.52 -2.10 -18.25
C LYS A 199 -14.68 -3.13 -17.15
N PRO A 200 -14.21 -2.80 -15.92
CA PRO A 200 -14.08 -3.76 -14.84
C PRO A 200 -15.40 -4.35 -14.39
N ILE A 201 -15.40 -5.68 -14.24
CA ILE A 201 -16.47 -6.47 -13.60
C ILE A 201 -15.82 -7.24 -12.45
N GLY A 202 -16.25 -6.99 -11.24
CA GLY A 202 -15.77 -7.63 -10.03
C GLY A 202 -16.91 -8.16 -9.16
N THR A 203 -16.55 -8.52 -7.93
CA THR A 203 -17.48 -8.99 -6.89
C THR A 203 -17.64 -8.00 -5.75
N GLY A 204 -16.89 -6.88 -5.77
CA GLY A 204 -16.79 -5.92 -4.69
C GLY A 204 -18.06 -5.13 -4.42
N PRO A 205 -18.06 -4.32 -3.35
CA PRO A 205 -19.25 -3.59 -2.87
C PRO A 205 -19.74 -2.48 -3.80
N PHE A 206 -18.92 -2.03 -4.76
CA PHE A 206 -19.27 -0.99 -5.70
C PHE A 206 -19.03 -1.44 -7.14
N GLN A 207 -20.03 -1.19 -7.98
CA GLN A 207 -19.99 -1.49 -9.41
C GLN A 207 -19.56 -0.25 -10.19
N PHE A 208 -18.62 -0.40 -11.11
CA PHE A 208 -18.16 0.65 -12.01
C PHE A 208 -19.27 1.15 -12.94
N ILE A 209 -19.35 2.47 -13.12
CA ILE A 209 -20.28 3.13 -14.04
C ILE A 209 -19.51 3.84 -15.14
N SER A 210 -18.65 4.81 -14.77
CA SER A 210 -17.97 5.63 -15.76
C SER A 210 -16.61 6.11 -15.26
N TYR A 211 -15.73 6.42 -16.20
CA TYR A 211 -14.47 7.12 -15.94
C TYR A 211 -14.26 8.21 -16.98
N THR A 212 -14.18 9.44 -16.51
CA THR A 212 -13.81 10.62 -17.29
C THR A 212 -12.46 11.10 -16.79
N LYS A 213 -11.41 10.87 -17.59
CA LYS A 213 -10.02 11.20 -17.26
C LYS A 213 -9.88 12.66 -16.79
N ASN A 214 -9.08 12.87 -15.73
CA ASN A 214 -8.86 14.17 -15.08
C ASN A 214 -10.13 14.82 -14.52
N LYS A 215 -11.22 14.06 -14.31
CA LYS A 215 -12.47 14.57 -13.77
C LYS A 215 -13.05 13.67 -12.71
N THR A 216 -13.70 12.56 -13.09
CA THR A 216 -14.43 11.70 -12.17
C THR A 216 -14.33 10.23 -12.52
N ILE A 217 -14.43 9.39 -11.48
CA ILE A 217 -14.76 7.96 -11.62
C ILE A 217 -16.01 7.73 -10.79
N GLU A 218 -17.01 7.09 -11.39
CA GLU A 218 -18.34 6.92 -10.80
C GLU A 218 -18.65 5.45 -10.58
N PHE A 219 -19.23 5.18 -9.42
CA PHE A 219 -19.65 3.85 -9.01
C PHE A 219 -21.05 3.91 -8.42
N LYS A 220 -21.79 2.82 -8.52
CA LYS A 220 -23.01 2.57 -7.74
C LYS A 220 -22.79 1.44 -6.76
N ALA A 221 -23.50 1.47 -5.64
CA ALA A 221 -23.51 0.34 -4.70
C ALA A 221 -24.02 -0.92 -5.39
N PHE A 222 -23.38 -2.05 -5.08
CA PHE A 222 -23.80 -3.35 -5.60
C PHE A 222 -24.77 -4.00 -4.61
N ASP A 223 -26.07 -3.96 -4.92
CA ASP A 223 -27.13 -4.47 -4.01
C ASP A 223 -27.02 -5.96 -3.72
N ALA A 224 -26.46 -6.75 -4.66
CA ALA A 224 -26.24 -8.18 -4.50
C ALA A 224 -24.87 -8.53 -3.87
N TYR A 225 -24.17 -7.56 -3.30
CA TYR A 225 -22.89 -7.81 -2.64
C TYR A 225 -23.04 -8.80 -1.48
N TRP A 226 -22.19 -9.83 -1.46
CA TRP A 226 -22.25 -10.90 -0.44
C TRP A 226 -22.05 -10.41 1.01
N GLY A 227 -21.31 -9.30 1.19
CA GLY A 227 -21.07 -8.65 2.48
C GLY A 227 -22.24 -7.79 2.96
N GLY A 228 -23.36 -7.76 2.22
CA GLY A 228 -24.55 -6.98 2.52
C GLY A 228 -24.60 -5.64 1.79
N ARG A 229 -25.69 -4.92 1.96
CA ARG A 229 -25.92 -3.66 1.24
C ARG A 229 -25.08 -2.52 1.82
N GLY A 230 -24.42 -1.77 0.96
CA GLY A 230 -23.73 -0.52 1.31
C GLY A 230 -24.68 0.56 1.86
N LYS A 231 -24.15 1.44 2.71
CA LYS A 231 -24.91 2.55 3.31
C LYS A 231 -25.02 3.77 2.39
N VAL A 232 -24.05 3.94 1.48
CA VAL A 232 -24.09 4.94 0.39
C VAL A 232 -24.50 4.25 -0.90
N GLN A 233 -25.25 4.96 -1.74
CA GLN A 233 -25.77 4.39 -3.00
C GLN A 233 -24.85 4.68 -4.18
N SER A 234 -24.09 5.75 -4.11
CA SER A 234 -23.13 6.15 -5.13
C SER A 234 -21.81 6.55 -4.50
N LEU A 235 -20.72 6.21 -5.16
CA LEU A 235 -19.37 6.63 -4.81
C LEU A 235 -18.75 7.34 -6.01
N VAL A 236 -18.20 8.52 -5.78
CA VAL A 236 -17.54 9.32 -6.80
C VAL A 236 -16.12 9.64 -6.36
N PHE A 237 -15.14 9.34 -7.21
CA PHE A 237 -13.80 9.89 -7.09
C PHE A 237 -13.75 11.18 -7.90
N LEU A 238 -13.64 12.32 -7.22
CA LEU A 238 -13.41 13.62 -7.83
C LEU A 238 -11.90 13.85 -7.94
N ILE A 239 -11.39 13.88 -9.16
CA ILE A 239 -9.95 13.97 -9.43
C ILE A 239 -9.54 15.43 -9.44
N GLU A 240 -8.74 15.85 -8.45
CA GLU A 240 -8.24 17.20 -8.32
C GLU A 240 -6.77 17.16 -7.79
N PRO A 241 -5.78 17.38 -8.67
CA PRO A 241 -4.36 17.32 -8.27
C PRO A 241 -3.93 18.45 -7.32
N ASN A 242 -4.58 19.61 -7.38
CA ASN A 242 -4.24 20.73 -6.53
C ASN A 242 -4.78 20.53 -5.10
N SER A 243 -3.89 20.46 -4.13
CA SER A 243 -4.25 20.17 -2.73
C SER A 243 -5.07 21.27 -2.05
N GLU A 244 -4.89 22.54 -2.44
CA GLU A 244 -5.65 23.68 -1.90
C GLU A 244 -7.10 23.65 -2.42
N ILE A 245 -7.27 23.32 -3.72
CA ILE A 245 -8.62 23.16 -4.33
C ILE A 245 -9.31 21.95 -3.71
N ARG A 246 -8.60 20.82 -3.48
CA ARG A 246 -9.19 19.67 -2.79
C ARG A 246 -9.69 20.03 -1.39
N LEU A 247 -8.91 20.83 -0.63
CA LEU A 247 -9.35 21.27 0.69
C LEU A 247 -10.60 22.18 0.60
N ALA A 248 -10.64 23.09 -0.37
CA ALA A 248 -11.82 23.94 -0.62
C ALA A 248 -13.05 23.10 -0.99
N HIS A 249 -12.90 22.02 -1.77
CA HIS A 249 -13.99 21.07 -2.04
C HIS A 249 -14.48 20.37 -0.78
N LEU A 250 -13.60 19.97 0.13
CA LEU A 250 -14.00 19.39 1.41
C LEU A 250 -14.74 20.40 2.30
N GLU A 251 -14.28 21.65 2.36
CA GLU A 251 -14.88 22.72 3.15
C GLU A 251 -16.29 23.12 2.64
N SER A 252 -16.48 23.10 1.31
CA SER A 252 -17.76 23.43 0.64
C SER A 252 -18.72 22.25 0.50
N ASP A 253 -18.34 21.05 0.99
CA ASP A 253 -19.11 19.81 0.85
C ASP A 253 -19.19 19.25 -0.59
N ALA A 254 -18.36 19.74 -1.50
CA ALA A 254 -18.23 19.16 -2.84
C ALA A 254 -17.59 17.76 -2.81
N CYS A 255 -16.79 17.45 -1.77
CA CYS A 255 -16.42 16.10 -1.40
C CYS A 255 -16.45 15.90 0.12
N GLN A 256 -16.54 14.64 0.56
CA GLN A 256 -16.72 14.32 1.98
C GLN A 256 -15.48 13.69 2.60
N ILE A 257 -14.57 13.18 1.79
CA ILE A 257 -13.28 12.62 2.23
C ILE A 257 -12.18 13.15 1.32
N LEU A 258 -11.10 13.62 1.91
CA LEU A 258 -9.94 14.21 1.24
C LEU A 258 -8.72 13.32 1.41
N ALA A 259 -8.13 12.88 0.29
CA ALA A 259 -6.81 12.26 0.27
C ALA A 259 -5.71 13.32 0.50
N TYR A 260 -4.73 12.97 1.35
CA TYR A 260 -3.48 13.72 1.53
C TYR A 260 -3.70 15.22 1.79
N PRO A 261 -4.30 15.62 2.95
CA PRO A 261 -4.41 17.03 3.31
C PRO A 261 -3.03 17.66 3.41
N PRO A 262 -2.85 18.92 2.94
CA PRO A 262 -1.57 19.60 3.03
C PRO A 262 -1.09 19.71 4.49
N PRO A 263 0.19 19.44 4.81
CA PRO A 263 0.71 19.53 6.17
C PRO A 263 0.49 20.90 6.83
N VAL A 264 0.53 21.97 6.04
CA VAL A 264 0.30 23.35 6.52
C VAL A 264 -1.14 23.59 6.99
N ASP A 265 -2.11 22.82 6.46
CA ASP A 265 -3.53 22.96 6.74
C ASP A 265 -4.05 22.03 7.85
N LEU A 266 -3.23 21.09 8.35
CA LEU A 266 -3.66 20.13 9.36
C LEU A 266 -4.24 20.81 10.61
N GLN A 267 -3.61 21.90 11.07
CA GLN A 267 -4.11 22.67 12.21
C GLN A 267 -5.44 23.37 11.93
N LYS A 268 -5.63 23.89 10.71
CA LYS A 268 -6.91 24.47 10.24
C LYS A 268 -8.02 23.43 10.29
N ILE A 269 -7.74 22.24 9.75
CA ILE A 269 -8.70 21.13 9.74
C ILE A 269 -9.06 20.71 11.17
N MET A 270 -8.07 20.53 12.06
CA MET A 270 -8.30 20.15 13.46
C MET A 270 -9.15 21.16 14.26
N ARG A 271 -9.09 22.43 13.93
CA ARG A 271 -9.88 23.50 14.58
C ARG A 271 -11.29 23.65 14.02
N SER A 272 -11.58 22.99 12.89
CA SER A 272 -12.90 23.08 12.23
C SER A 272 -13.92 22.21 12.95
N HIS A 273 -15.09 22.75 13.24
CA HIS A 273 -16.23 21.98 13.75
C HIS A 273 -16.93 21.14 12.65
N LYS A 274 -16.67 21.46 11.37
CA LYS A 274 -17.26 20.79 10.20
C LYS A 274 -16.40 19.66 9.66
N LEU A 275 -15.14 19.57 10.09
CA LEU A 275 -14.18 18.61 9.57
C LEU A 275 -13.61 17.73 10.69
N LYS A 276 -13.07 16.58 10.32
CA LYS A 276 -12.26 15.70 11.18
C LYS A 276 -10.95 15.42 10.49
N LEU A 277 -9.86 15.49 11.23
CA LEU A 277 -8.57 14.97 10.81
C LEU A 277 -8.41 13.56 11.38
N LEU A 278 -8.25 12.60 10.50
CA LEU A 278 -7.89 11.23 10.84
C LEU A 278 -6.38 11.08 10.69
N SER A 279 -5.75 10.40 11.65
CA SER A 279 -4.31 10.15 11.62
C SER A 279 -4.00 8.72 12.09
N GLN A 280 -3.03 8.09 11.43
CA GLN A 280 -2.52 6.77 11.80
C GLN A 280 -1.04 6.68 11.43
N THR A 281 -0.23 6.00 12.26
CA THR A 281 1.15 5.69 11.88
C THR A 281 1.17 4.85 10.62
N GLY A 282 1.83 5.36 9.58
CA GLY A 282 1.97 4.64 8.32
C GLY A 282 3.01 3.51 8.43
N LEU A 283 2.79 2.42 7.70
CA LEU A 283 3.79 1.37 7.51
C LEU A 283 4.83 1.83 6.49
N ASN A 284 5.64 2.81 6.88
CA ASN A 284 6.66 3.38 6.00
C ASN A 284 7.95 3.70 6.75
N VAL A 285 9.01 3.90 5.99
CA VAL A 285 10.30 4.35 6.50
C VAL A 285 11.00 5.23 5.47
N GLY A 286 11.44 6.42 5.89
CA GLY A 286 12.38 7.24 5.15
C GLY A 286 13.80 7.02 5.68
N TYR A 287 14.77 6.87 4.80
CA TYR A 287 16.15 6.59 5.17
C TYR A 287 17.17 7.15 4.19
N LEU A 288 18.42 7.28 4.66
CA LEU A 288 19.60 7.46 3.85
C LEU A 288 20.27 6.10 3.70
N ALA A 289 20.37 5.57 2.49
CA ALA A 289 21.10 4.33 2.19
C ALA A 289 22.57 4.63 1.88
N TYR A 290 23.46 3.79 2.40
CA TYR A 290 24.86 3.75 2.03
C TYR A 290 25.09 2.58 1.07
N ASN A 291 25.67 2.82 -0.11
CA ASN A 291 26.01 1.74 -1.03
C ASN A 291 27.24 0.98 -0.49
N THR A 292 26.99 -0.18 0.13
CA THR A 292 28.03 -0.97 0.81
C THR A 292 29.02 -1.64 -0.13
N GLU A 293 28.80 -1.59 -1.44
CA GLU A 293 29.76 -2.06 -2.45
C GLU A 293 30.78 -0.96 -2.84
N LYS A 294 30.60 0.29 -2.35
CA LYS A 294 31.45 1.43 -2.72
C LYS A 294 32.24 1.96 -1.53
N LYS A 295 33.52 2.26 -1.77
CA LYS A 295 34.34 2.99 -0.78
C LYS A 295 33.85 4.43 -0.63
N PRO A 296 33.89 4.96 0.60
CA PRO A 296 34.32 4.33 1.86
C PRO A 296 33.17 3.61 2.61
N PHE A 297 32.00 3.42 1.98
CA PHE A 297 30.78 2.88 2.62
C PHE A 297 30.80 1.35 2.77
N ASP A 298 31.83 0.65 2.25
CA ASP A 298 32.13 -0.75 2.53
C ASP A 298 32.57 -0.97 3.99
N ASP A 299 33.16 0.04 4.64
CA ASP A 299 33.55 -0.02 6.05
C ASP A 299 32.37 0.39 6.98
N VAL A 300 31.99 -0.54 7.86
CA VAL A 300 30.92 -0.30 8.84
C VAL A 300 31.24 0.84 9.82
N ARG A 301 32.52 1.08 10.13
CA ARG A 301 32.94 2.17 11.02
C ARG A 301 32.59 3.54 10.41
N VAL A 302 32.79 3.68 9.10
CA VAL A 302 32.40 4.90 8.36
C VAL A 302 30.88 5.09 8.44
N ARG A 303 30.08 4.07 8.12
CA ARG A 303 28.61 4.18 8.15
C ARG A 303 28.09 4.56 9.53
N ARG A 304 28.62 3.92 10.59
CA ARG A 304 28.28 4.26 11.98
C ARG A 304 28.70 5.68 12.36
N ALA A 305 29.87 6.14 11.91
CA ALA A 305 30.32 7.50 12.14
C ALA A 305 29.37 8.51 11.50
N LEU A 306 28.94 8.27 10.25
CA LEU A 306 27.97 9.14 9.58
C LEU A 306 26.62 9.17 10.30
N ASN A 307 26.11 8.02 10.78
CA ASN A 307 24.90 7.96 11.58
C ASN A 307 25.01 8.83 12.86
N MET A 308 26.17 8.80 13.53
CA MET A 308 26.40 9.62 14.73
C MET A 308 26.59 11.12 14.43
N ALA A 309 26.95 11.47 13.20
CA ALA A 309 27.18 12.87 12.80
C ALA A 309 25.90 13.58 12.33
N ILE A 310 24.84 12.87 11.95
CA ILE A 310 23.62 13.44 11.41
C ILE A 310 22.59 13.69 12.53
N ASN A 311 22.08 14.92 12.62
CA ASN A 311 21.09 15.33 13.61
C ASN A 311 19.67 15.01 13.14
N LYS A 312 19.20 13.77 13.40
CA LYS A 312 17.85 13.32 13.07
C LYS A 312 16.75 14.26 13.58
N ARG A 313 16.87 14.75 14.82
CA ARG A 313 15.86 15.65 15.43
C ARG A 313 15.75 16.99 14.68
N LYS A 314 16.88 17.51 14.15
CA LYS A 314 16.91 18.73 13.31
C LYS A 314 16.14 18.49 12.02
N ILE A 315 16.36 17.34 11.36
CA ILE A 315 15.66 16.94 10.13
C ILE A 315 14.15 16.82 10.39
N LEU A 316 13.75 16.07 11.44
CA LEU A 316 12.34 15.88 11.76
C LEU A 316 11.58 17.19 12.01
N ARG A 317 12.21 18.12 12.73
CA ARG A 317 11.58 19.43 12.98
C ARG A 317 11.47 20.28 11.72
N ALA A 318 12.53 20.34 10.93
CA ALA A 318 12.61 21.24 9.78
C ALA A 318 11.78 20.77 8.57
N VAL A 319 11.69 19.45 8.36
CA VAL A 319 11.10 18.89 7.12
C VAL A 319 9.76 18.22 7.39
N TYR A 320 9.62 17.49 8.50
CA TYR A 320 8.41 16.71 8.75
C TYR A 320 7.36 17.44 9.60
N ASN A 321 7.68 18.59 10.18
CA ASN A 321 6.73 19.46 10.89
C ASN A 321 5.73 18.67 11.78
N HIS A 322 6.25 17.82 12.67
CA HIS A 322 5.47 16.96 13.58
C HIS A 322 4.59 15.87 12.91
N THR A 323 4.75 15.62 11.62
CA THR A 323 4.00 14.56 10.90
C THR A 323 4.75 13.22 10.86
N ALA A 324 5.83 13.08 11.62
CA ALA A 324 6.64 11.86 11.67
C ALA A 324 7.22 11.63 13.06
N VAL A 325 7.53 10.37 13.34
CA VAL A 325 8.31 9.95 14.51
C VAL A 325 9.70 9.47 14.08
N PRO A 326 10.73 9.56 14.97
CA PRO A 326 12.06 9.06 14.66
C PRO A 326 12.02 7.56 14.30
N ALA A 327 12.66 7.20 13.21
CA ALA A 327 12.85 5.79 12.86
C ALA A 327 14.12 5.24 13.52
N VAL A 328 14.02 4.06 14.13
CA VAL A 328 15.14 3.32 14.74
C VAL A 328 15.44 2.06 13.94
N ASN A 329 14.40 1.25 13.69
CA ASN A 329 14.44 0.03 12.90
C ASN A 329 14.00 0.27 11.44
N PRO A 330 14.15 -0.72 10.53
CA PRO A 330 13.75 -0.61 9.14
C PRO A 330 12.25 -0.44 8.90
N PHE A 331 11.42 -0.62 9.91
CA PHE A 331 9.95 -0.49 9.86
C PHE A 331 9.40 0.07 11.18
N PRO A 332 8.16 0.61 11.20
CA PRO A 332 7.62 1.32 12.35
C PRO A 332 7.19 0.41 13.51
N PRO A 333 7.09 0.95 14.75
CA PRO A 333 6.74 0.20 15.97
C PRO A 333 5.34 -0.45 15.97
N ILE A 334 4.49 -0.11 15.02
CA ILE A 334 3.17 -0.75 14.82
C ILE A 334 3.29 -2.18 14.27
N GLN A 335 4.44 -2.52 13.69
CA GLN A 335 4.69 -3.85 13.12
C GLN A 335 4.93 -4.89 14.21
N TRP A 336 4.30 -6.06 14.09
CA TRP A 336 4.24 -7.10 15.12
C TRP A 336 5.61 -7.69 15.53
N SER A 337 6.65 -7.59 14.69
CA SER A 337 8.02 -8.07 15.00
C SER A 337 9.01 -6.94 15.32
N TYR A 338 8.51 -5.74 15.64
CA TYR A 338 9.38 -4.62 15.97
C TYR A 338 10.18 -4.86 17.24
N ASN A 339 11.50 -4.84 17.14
CA ASN A 339 12.39 -5.03 18.29
C ASN A 339 12.57 -3.71 19.06
N ARG A 340 11.98 -3.65 20.26
CA ARG A 340 12.05 -2.47 21.14
C ARG A 340 13.34 -2.38 21.95
N GLU A 341 14.19 -3.42 21.92
CA GLU A 341 15.50 -3.45 22.58
C GLU A 341 16.61 -2.81 21.72
N VAL A 342 16.31 -2.44 20.48
CA VAL A 342 17.25 -1.75 19.60
C VAL A 342 17.18 -0.26 19.85
N ASP A 343 18.28 0.32 20.33
CA ASP A 343 18.41 1.76 20.53
C ASP A 343 18.75 2.50 19.23
N ASP A 344 18.38 3.78 19.17
CA ASP A 344 18.77 4.65 18.06
C ASP A 344 20.26 5.02 18.14
N ASP A 345 20.82 5.49 17.03
CA ASP A 345 22.17 6.02 17.01
C ASP A 345 22.22 7.35 17.81
N GLU A 346 23.16 7.45 18.72
CA GLU A 346 23.42 8.68 19.45
C GLU A 346 23.99 9.74 18.50
N TYR A 347 23.39 10.94 18.49
CA TYR A 347 23.99 12.09 17.81
C TYR A 347 25.24 12.55 18.58
N ASN A 348 26.41 12.23 18.05
CA ASN A 348 27.71 12.50 18.70
C ASN A 348 28.82 12.76 17.65
N PRO A 349 28.88 14.00 17.09
CA PRO A 349 29.87 14.35 16.07
C PRO A 349 31.32 14.15 16.51
N ALA A 350 31.63 14.36 17.80
CA ALA A 350 32.98 14.15 18.32
C ALA A 350 33.41 12.67 18.27
N ARG A 351 32.48 11.75 18.55
CA ARG A 351 32.71 10.30 18.38
C ARG A 351 32.80 9.90 16.92
N ALA A 352 31.99 10.54 16.05
CA ALA A 352 32.02 10.33 14.60
C ALA A 352 33.42 10.65 14.03
N VAL A 353 34.03 11.78 14.40
CA VAL A 353 35.39 12.14 13.98
C VAL A 353 36.41 11.07 14.38
N ARG A 354 36.34 10.53 15.62
CA ARG A 354 37.24 9.47 16.05
C ARG A 354 37.06 8.19 15.24
N LEU A 355 35.83 7.76 15.00
CA LEU A 355 35.55 6.58 14.19
C LEU A 355 36.02 6.73 12.73
N LEU A 356 35.86 7.94 12.15
CA LEU A 356 36.40 8.22 10.81
C LEU A 356 37.93 8.12 10.78
N ALA A 357 38.62 8.65 11.80
CA ALA A 357 40.08 8.55 11.92
C ALA A 357 40.53 7.09 12.07
N GLU A 358 39.84 6.28 12.89
CA GLU A 358 40.11 4.84 13.05
C GLU A 358 39.86 4.05 11.75
N ALA A 359 38.95 4.52 10.90
CA ALA A 359 38.67 3.96 9.58
C ALA A 359 39.67 4.43 8.49
N GLY A 360 40.62 5.32 8.83
CA GLY A 360 41.62 5.85 7.90
C GLY A 360 41.22 7.16 7.22
N TYR A 361 40.15 7.81 7.67
CA TYR A 361 39.62 9.06 7.09
C TYR A 361 39.72 10.25 8.05
N ALA A 362 40.85 10.41 8.74
CA ALA A 362 41.08 11.50 9.69
C ALA A 362 40.97 12.90 9.05
N GLN A 363 41.22 13.02 7.74
CA GLN A 363 41.07 14.29 6.98
C GLN A 363 39.70 14.42 6.30
N GLY A 364 38.76 13.50 6.60
CA GLY A 364 37.49 13.42 5.91
C GLY A 364 37.61 12.88 4.47
N PHE A 365 36.53 13.03 3.71
CA PHE A 365 36.46 12.62 2.32
C PHE A 365 35.34 13.36 1.57
N GLN A 366 35.31 13.21 0.23
CA GLN A 366 34.22 13.69 -0.59
C GLN A 366 33.35 12.52 -1.07
N ALA A 367 32.03 12.74 -1.10
CA ALA A 367 31.07 11.73 -1.58
C ALA A 367 29.85 12.38 -2.28
N GLU A 368 29.09 11.56 -3.02
CA GLU A 368 27.84 11.96 -3.67
C GLU A 368 26.64 11.50 -2.84
N LEU A 369 25.70 12.42 -2.64
CA LEU A 369 24.37 12.16 -2.07
C LEU A 369 23.30 12.39 -3.13
N TRP A 370 22.57 11.31 -3.48
CA TRP A 370 21.45 11.41 -4.39
C TRP A 370 20.16 11.72 -3.60
N ALA A 371 19.52 12.84 -3.94
CA ALA A 371 18.24 13.27 -3.39
C ALA A 371 17.11 13.00 -4.40
N MET A 372 15.99 12.43 -3.93
CA MET A 372 14.84 12.19 -4.80
C MET A 372 14.29 13.51 -5.35
N PRO A 373 13.98 13.58 -6.65
CA PRO A 373 13.42 14.79 -7.27
C PRO A 373 11.90 14.94 -7.01
N VAL A 374 11.27 13.97 -6.37
CA VAL A 374 9.82 13.91 -6.12
C VAL A 374 9.53 13.71 -4.64
N ALA A 375 8.49 14.35 -4.13
CA ALA A 375 7.98 14.12 -2.79
C ALA A 375 7.37 12.70 -2.67
N ARG A 376 7.57 12.08 -1.51
CA ARG A 376 6.98 10.80 -1.14
C ARG A 376 6.44 10.88 0.30
N PRO A 377 5.44 10.05 0.66
CA PRO A 377 4.92 10.06 2.04
C PRO A 377 6.01 9.95 3.09
N TYR A 378 7.01 9.10 2.89
CA TYR A 378 8.14 8.87 3.80
C TYR A 378 9.25 9.94 3.70
N ASN A 379 9.23 10.81 2.69
CA ASN A 379 10.16 11.92 2.54
C ASN A 379 9.51 13.05 1.73
N PRO A 380 8.90 14.05 2.39
CA PRO A 380 8.14 15.10 1.74
C PRO A 380 9.03 16.12 1.00
N ASP A 381 10.30 16.27 1.42
CA ASP A 381 11.28 17.18 0.80
C ASP A 381 12.70 16.61 0.91
N ALA A 382 13.08 15.80 -0.06
CA ALA A 382 14.40 15.17 -0.07
C ALA A 382 15.54 16.19 -0.30
N ALA A 383 15.28 17.31 -0.96
CA ALA A 383 16.28 18.35 -1.18
C ALA A 383 16.63 19.04 0.14
N ALA A 384 15.63 19.40 0.94
CA ALA A 384 15.84 19.96 2.26
C ALA A 384 16.54 18.96 3.21
N VAL A 385 16.13 17.68 3.20
CA VAL A 385 16.81 16.63 3.99
C VAL A 385 18.28 16.51 3.59
N ALA A 386 18.57 16.44 2.27
CA ALA A 386 19.94 16.33 1.75
C ALA A 386 20.83 17.51 2.20
N LYS A 387 20.29 18.73 2.16
CA LYS A 387 21.02 19.94 2.59
C LYS A 387 21.35 19.89 4.08
N LEU A 388 20.40 19.48 4.93
CA LEU A 388 20.64 19.35 6.37
C LEU A 388 21.72 18.29 6.67
N ILE A 389 21.68 17.15 5.97
CA ILE A 389 22.71 16.10 6.07
C ILE A 389 24.08 16.61 5.59
N GLN A 390 24.13 17.37 4.49
CA GLN A 390 25.36 17.98 3.98
C GLN A 390 26.00 18.92 5.01
N GLU A 391 25.17 19.78 5.64
CA GLU A 391 25.64 20.69 6.71
C GLU A 391 26.20 19.94 7.92
N ASP A 392 25.51 18.91 8.38
CA ASP A 392 25.93 18.12 9.54
C ASP A 392 27.21 17.33 9.26
N LEU A 393 27.31 16.69 8.09
CA LEU A 393 28.49 15.89 7.72
C LEU A 393 29.73 16.75 7.42
N ALA A 394 29.56 18.00 6.97
CA ALA A 394 30.66 18.94 6.79
C ALA A 394 31.39 19.22 8.12
N GLN A 395 30.69 19.20 9.27
CA GLN A 395 31.29 19.41 10.59
C GLN A 395 32.29 18.32 11.00
N VAL A 396 32.16 17.13 10.39
CA VAL A 396 33.06 16.01 10.64
C VAL A 396 34.03 15.74 9.48
N GLY A 397 34.18 16.73 8.57
CA GLY A 397 35.13 16.68 7.45
C GLY A 397 34.62 15.95 6.20
N VAL A 398 33.34 15.53 6.16
CA VAL A 398 32.77 14.84 5.00
C VAL A 398 32.06 15.85 4.10
N ARG A 399 32.55 16.01 2.87
CA ARG A 399 32.01 16.96 1.88
C ARG A 399 31.09 16.24 0.90
N LEU A 400 29.82 16.63 0.87
CA LEU A 400 28.84 16.02 -0.02
C LEU A 400 28.58 16.87 -1.26
N VAL A 401 28.48 16.19 -2.41
CA VAL A 401 27.91 16.73 -3.65
C VAL A 401 26.50 16.17 -3.80
N ILE A 402 25.49 17.05 -3.71
CA ILE A 402 24.10 16.66 -3.86
C ILE A 402 23.76 16.54 -5.34
N LYS A 403 23.17 15.41 -5.75
CA LYS A 403 22.63 15.15 -7.10
C LYS A 403 21.14 14.86 -7.02
N SER A 404 20.36 15.42 -7.92
CA SER A 404 18.90 15.18 -8.02
C SER A 404 18.52 15.05 -9.49
N PRO A 405 18.85 13.91 -10.14
CA PRO A 405 18.45 13.65 -11.52
C PRO A 405 16.95 13.38 -11.62
N ASP A 406 16.39 13.43 -12.82
CA ASP A 406 15.00 13.08 -13.08
C ASP A 406 14.63 11.71 -12.52
N TRP A 407 13.36 11.53 -12.14
CA TRP A 407 12.90 10.33 -11.43
C TRP A 407 13.24 9.02 -12.15
N ALA A 408 13.10 8.95 -13.48
CA ALA A 408 13.43 7.76 -14.24
C ALA A 408 14.94 7.43 -14.17
N VAL A 409 15.80 8.44 -14.26
CA VAL A 409 17.26 8.31 -14.11
C VAL A 409 17.62 7.94 -12.68
N TYR A 410 16.94 8.57 -11.70
CA TYR A 410 17.11 8.28 -10.28
C TYR A 410 16.80 6.82 -9.97
N SER A 411 15.61 6.34 -10.33
CA SER A 411 15.14 4.98 -10.07
C SER A 411 16.06 3.92 -10.73
N LYS A 412 16.38 4.10 -12.00
CA LYS A 412 17.30 3.23 -12.73
C LYS A 412 18.70 3.23 -12.11
N GLY A 413 19.19 4.40 -11.68
CA GLY A 413 20.48 4.55 -11.02
C GLY A 413 20.53 3.83 -9.65
N MET A 414 19.44 3.85 -8.88
CA MET A 414 19.33 3.11 -7.61
C MET A 414 19.45 1.60 -7.85
N GLN A 415 18.71 1.06 -8.81
CA GLN A 415 18.76 -0.36 -9.16
C GLN A 415 20.17 -0.77 -9.64
N ALA A 416 20.81 0.05 -10.47
CA ALA A 416 22.16 -0.19 -10.97
C ALA A 416 23.27 0.06 -9.93
N GLY A 417 22.98 0.62 -8.74
CA GLY A 417 23.98 0.98 -7.74
C GLY A 417 24.89 2.13 -8.17
N ALA A 418 24.41 3.06 -8.99
CA ALA A 418 25.19 4.20 -9.47
C ALA A 418 25.56 5.18 -8.35
N HIS A 419 24.73 5.34 -7.34
CA HIS A 419 24.89 6.21 -6.18
C HIS A 419 25.98 5.72 -5.22
N GLN A 420 26.54 6.63 -4.43
CA GLN A 420 27.32 6.34 -3.22
C GLN A 420 26.43 6.36 -1.97
N MET A 421 25.64 7.40 -1.82
CA MET A 421 24.59 7.54 -0.82
C MET A 421 23.31 8.01 -1.52
N ALA A 422 22.14 7.59 -0.99
CA ALA A 422 20.86 7.99 -1.54
C ALA A 422 19.79 8.15 -0.47
N LEU A 423 18.99 9.20 -0.55
CA LEU A 423 17.75 9.33 0.19
C LEU A 423 16.68 8.48 -0.46
N TYR A 424 16.14 7.53 0.27
CA TYR A 424 15.11 6.63 -0.24
C TYR A 424 14.09 6.32 0.87
N GLY A 425 13.17 5.45 0.59
CA GLY A 425 12.21 4.98 1.58
C GLY A 425 11.28 3.93 1.01
N TRP A 426 10.39 3.43 1.84
CA TRP A 426 9.45 2.39 1.49
C TRP A 426 8.13 2.57 2.24
N THR A 427 7.05 2.22 1.60
CA THR A 427 5.75 1.96 2.24
C THR A 427 5.44 0.49 2.02
N SER A 428 5.02 -0.21 3.07
CA SER A 428 4.74 -1.63 2.97
C SER A 428 3.62 -1.93 1.99
N ASP A 429 3.84 -2.91 1.11
CA ASP A 429 2.87 -3.34 0.11
C ASP A 429 1.85 -4.32 0.70
N ASN A 430 2.28 -5.18 1.65
CA ASN A 430 1.49 -6.29 2.17
C ASN A 430 1.38 -6.33 3.70
N GLY A 431 1.99 -5.36 4.41
CA GLY A 431 1.93 -5.30 5.86
C GLY A 431 2.70 -6.40 6.61
N ASP A 432 3.45 -7.25 5.94
CA ASP A 432 4.33 -8.24 6.56
C ASP A 432 5.75 -7.66 6.76
N PRO A 433 6.44 -7.95 7.88
CA PRO A 433 7.83 -7.52 8.10
C PRO A 433 8.81 -7.96 7.01
N ASP A 434 8.52 -9.06 6.32
CA ASP A 434 9.32 -9.57 5.21
C ASP A 434 9.51 -8.52 4.10
N ASN A 435 8.47 -7.72 3.86
CA ASN A 435 8.47 -6.66 2.84
C ASN A 435 9.49 -5.54 3.13
N PHE A 436 9.90 -5.37 4.37
CA PHE A 436 10.97 -4.46 4.75
C PHE A 436 12.33 -5.17 4.87
N LEU A 437 12.37 -6.30 5.60
CA LEU A 437 13.62 -6.91 6.00
C LEU A 437 14.24 -7.75 4.88
N ASN A 438 13.43 -8.53 4.18
CA ASN A 438 13.90 -9.43 3.14
C ASN A 438 13.96 -8.71 1.78
N THR A 439 12.88 -8.00 1.41
CA THR A 439 12.79 -7.28 0.13
C THR A 439 13.80 -6.14 0.01
N LEU A 440 14.10 -5.40 1.10
CA LEU A 440 14.95 -4.21 1.04
C LEU A 440 16.39 -4.45 1.50
N LEU A 441 16.68 -5.56 2.19
CA LEU A 441 17.96 -5.78 2.86
C LEU A 441 18.50 -7.22 2.66
N GLY A 442 17.70 -8.13 2.07
CA GLY A 442 18.14 -9.47 1.72
C GLY A 442 19.20 -9.47 0.61
N CYS A 443 20.10 -10.45 0.61
CA CYS A 443 21.17 -10.56 -0.39
C CYS A 443 20.61 -10.76 -1.82
N HIS A 444 19.49 -11.46 -1.99
CA HIS A 444 18.87 -11.68 -3.28
C HIS A 444 18.34 -10.38 -3.91
N ALA A 445 18.00 -9.39 -3.07
CA ALA A 445 17.44 -8.11 -3.48
C ALA A 445 18.50 -7.05 -3.89
N VAL A 446 19.80 -7.35 -3.80
CA VAL A 446 20.92 -6.43 -4.14
C VAL A 446 20.82 -5.88 -5.56
N ARG A 447 20.32 -6.67 -6.51
CA ARG A 447 20.09 -6.23 -7.90
C ARG A 447 18.68 -5.64 -8.13
N GLY A 448 17.91 -5.47 -7.08
CA GLY A 448 16.53 -4.94 -7.09
C GLY A 448 16.33 -3.82 -6.07
N SER A 449 15.40 -4.04 -5.14
CA SER A 449 14.94 -3.05 -4.17
C SER A 449 15.93 -2.73 -3.04
N ASN A 450 17.00 -3.52 -2.87
CA ASN A 450 18.03 -3.26 -1.87
C ASN A 450 19.00 -2.16 -2.35
N VAL A 451 18.60 -0.90 -2.18
CA VAL A 451 19.41 0.25 -2.63
C VAL A 451 20.70 0.43 -1.84
N ALA A 452 20.82 -0.11 -0.63
CA ALA A 452 22.07 -0.11 0.12
C ALA A 452 23.10 -1.10 -0.45
N LYS A 453 22.70 -1.98 -1.36
CA LYS A 453 23.53 -3.09 -1.87
C LYS A 453 24.10 -3.95 -0.74
N PHE A 454 23.39 -3.97 0.37
CA PHE A 454 23.79 -4.67 1.59
C PHE A 454 23.57 -6.18 1.46
N CYS A 455 24.63 -6.95 1.72
CA CYS A 455 24.53 -8.41 1.80
C CYS A 455 25.39 -8.89 2.96
N HIS A 456 24.75 -9.32 4.03
CA HIS A 456 25.40 -9.86 5.23
C HIS A 456 24.82 -11.25 5.55
N MET A 457 25.60 -12.31 5.43
CA MET A 457 25.09 -13.68 5.46
C MET A 457 24.28 -13.99 6.72
N ALA A 458 24.78 -13.66 7.91
CA ALA A 458 24.05 -13.93 9.16
C ALA A 458 22.73 -13.16 9.26
N TYR A 459 22.60 -11.98 8.62
CA TYR A 459 21.34 -11.27 8.47
C TYR A 459 20.42 -12.00 7.48
N ASN A 460 20.97 -12.32 6.31
CA ASN A 460 20.24 -12.96 5.22
C ASN A 460 19.64 -14.31 5.65
N ASP A 461 20.42 -15.12 6.36
CA ASP A 461 19.96 -16.43 6.85
C ASP A 461 18.74 -16.28 7.77
N LEU A 462 18.74 -15.26 8.65
CA LEU A 462 17.61 -14.99 9.54
C LEU A 462 16.35 -14.57 8.78
N VAL A 463 16.46 -13.68 7.81
CA VAL A 463 15.27 -13.18 7.08
C VAL A 463 14.74 -14.22 6.09
N VAL A 464 15.62 -15.01 5.46
CA VAL A 464 15.23 -16.14 4.61
C VAL A 464 14.55 -17.23 5.45
N GLN A 465 15.11 -17.60 6.60
CA GLN A 465 14.49 -18.56 7.50
C GLN A 465 13.12 -18.06 7.98
N ALA A 466 13.00 -16.76 8.33
CA ALA A 466 11.73 -16.18 8.76
C ALA A 466 10.66 -16.21 7.64
N SER A 467 11.07 -15.97 6.38
CA SER A 467 10.14 -16.01 5.23
C SER A 467 9.62 -17.43 4.94
N GLN A 468 10.29 -18.47 5.45
CA GLN A 468 9.93 -19.88 5.27
C GLN A 468 9.30 -20.50 6.53
N THR A 469 9.23 -19.77 7.64
CA THR A 469 8.69 -20.22 8.92
C THR A 469 7.23 -19.78 9.05
N THR A 470 6.31 -20.69 9.30
CA THR A 470 4.86 -20.38 9.38
C THR A 470 4.42 -19.84 10.74
N ARG A 471 5.10 -20.26 11.84
CA ARG A 471 4.76 -19.82 13.19
C ARG A 471 5.20 -18.39 13.46
N ILE A 472 4.25 -17.53 13.83
CA ILE A 472 4.50 -16.09 14.00
C ILE A 472 5.49 -15.77 15.12
N GLU A 473 5.52 -16.57 16.20
CA GLU A 473 6.43 -16.40 17.33
C GLU A 473 7.89 -16.70 16.92
N ASP A 474 8.09 -17.70 16.07
CA ASP A 474 9.41 -18.06 15.54
C ASP A 474 9.89 -17.00 14.55
N ARG A 475 9.01 -16.53 13.66
CA ARG A 475 9.29 -15.41 12.75
C ARG A 475 9.67 -14.16 13.52
N THR A 476 8.92 -13.83 14.59
CA THR A 476 9.20 -12.67 15.46
C THR A 476 10.62 -12.72 15.98
N ARG A 477 11.04 -13.85 16.58
CA ARG A 477 12.41 -14.02 17.12
C ARG A 477 13.49 -13.86 16.04
N LEU A 478 13.26 -14.39 14.85
CA LEU A 478 14.20 -14.26 13.73
C LEU A 478 14.33 -12.82 13.26
N TYR A 479 13.21 -12.11 13.08
CA TYR A 479 13.20 -10.71 12.66
C TYR A 479 13.76 -9.77 13.73
N GLU A 480 13.54 -10.02 15.02
CA GLU A 480 14.15 -9.25 16.11
C GLU A 480 15.69 -9.38 16.12
N ARG A 481 16.20 -10.59 15.87
CA ARG A 481 17.64 -10.82 15.72
C ARG A 481 18.20 -10.12 14.48
N ALA A 482 17.49 -10.16 13.36
CA ALA A 482 17.88 -9.47 12.13
C ALA A 482 17.99 -7.95 12.34
N GLN A 483 17.06 -7.33 13.09
CA GLN A 483 17.10 -5.90 13.42
C GLN A 483 18.34 -5.51 14.24
N LYS A 484 18.80 -6.38 15.17
CA LYS A 484 20.05 -6.15 15.91
C LYS A 484 21.27 -6.15 14.96
N ILE A 485 21.32 -7.07 14.00
CA ILE A 485 22.40 -7.09 12.98
C ILE A 485 22.29 -5.87 12.06
N PHE A 486 21.11 -5.52 11.58
CA PHE A 486 20.89 -4.31 10.79
C PHE A 486 21.46 -3.06 11.48
N LYS A 487 21.14 -2.88 12.76
CA LYS A 487 21.62 -1.74 13.54
C LYS A 487 23.15 -1.75 13.69
N ALA A 488 23.73 -2.91 13.98
CA ALA A 488 25.18 -3.07 14.12
C ALA A 488 25.93 -2.82 12.80
N GLN A 489 25.35 -3.22 11.66
CA GLN A 489 25.96 -3.07 10.33
C GLN A 489 25.66 -1.71 9.67
N ALA A 490 24.67 -0.97 10.16
CA ALA A 490 24.31 0.37 9.73
C ALA A 490 24.26 0.56 8.18
N PRO A 491 23.53 -0.27 7.41
CA PRO A 491 23.42 -0.06 5.96
C PRO A 491 22.61 1.22 5.63
N TRP A 492 21.82 1.69 6.59
CA TRP A 492 21.02 2.91 6.52
C TRP A 492 21.26 3.80 7.74
N PHE A 493 21.06 5.12 7.52
CA PHE A 493 20.62 6.02 8.56
C PHE A 493 19.09 6.12 8.45
N THR A 494 18.38 5.49 9.37
CA THR A 494 16.92 5.56 9.43
C THR A 494 16.50 6.97 9.88
N ILE A 495 15.56 7.61 9.15
CA ILE A 495 15.18 9.00 9.41
C ILE A 495 13.85 9.06 10.14
N ALA A 496 12.78 8.60 9.50
CA ALA A 496 11.42 8.85 9.94
C ALA A 496 10.45 7.71 9.59
N HIS A 497 9.45 7.52 10.45
CA HIS A 497 8.19 6.89 10.11
C HIS A 497 7.12 7.97 10.09
N THR A 498 6.45 8.16 8.96
CA THR A 498 5.48 9.25 8.81
C THR A 498 4.07 8.80 9.18
N THR A 499 3.28 9.76 9.63
CA THR A 499 1.86 9.58 9.91
C THR A 499 1.06 9.74 8.62
N GLN A 500 0.13 8.84 8.38
CA GLN A 500 -0.89 8.96 7.33
C GLN A 500 -2.00 9.88 7.83
N PHE A 501 -2.42 10.81 6.97
CA PHE A 501 -3.51 11.72 7.26
C PHE A 501 -4.57 11.65 6.16
N LYS A 502 -5.85 11.65 6.55
CA LYS A 502 -6.98 11.96 5.68
C LYS A 502 -7.93 12.88 6.43
N ALA A 503 -8.60 13.74 5.71
CA ALA A 503 -9.59 14.62 6.31
C ALA A 503 -10.99 14.23 5.84
N THR A 504 -11.97 14.30 6.71
CA THR A 504 -13.38 14.02 6.39
C THR A 504 -14.29 15.14 6.87
N ARG A 505 -15.48 15.21 6.32
CA ARG A 505 -16.59 15.95 6.91
C ARG A 505 -16.91 15.35 8.28
N ALA A 506 -17.43 16.17 9.20
CA ALA A 506 -17.71 15.74 10.58
C ALA A 506 -18.84 14.73 10.70
N ASP A 507 -19.75 14.71 9.75
CA ASP A 507 -20.87 13.79 9.63
C ASP A 507 -20.55 12.45 8.98
N VAL A 508 -19.35 12.30 8.37
CA VAL A 508 -18.87 11.02 7.85
C VAL A 508 -18.46 10.10 9.01
N VAL A 509 -18.97 8.87 9.01
CA VAL A 509 -18.64 7.80 9.96
C VAL A 509 -18.33 6.51 9.23
N GLY A 510 -17.65 5.56 9.91
CA GLY A 510 -17.30 4.25 9.34
C GLY A 510 -16.11 4.26 8.37
N PHE A 511 -15.49 5.42 8.12
CA PHE A 511 -14.24 5.50 7.38
C PHE A 511 -13.04 5.30 8.32
N GLU A 512 -12.19 4.33 7.99
CA GLU A 512 -10.99 4.00 8.75
C GLU A 512 -9.75 4.16 7.88
N LEU A 513 -8.66 4.67 8.48
CA LEU A 513 -7.37 4.75 7.80
C LEU A 513 -6.72 3.36 7.73
N SER A 514 -6.12 3.06 6.59
CA SER A 514 -5.22 1.91 6.45
C SER A 514 -3.78 2.34 6.75
N PRO A 515 -3.00 1.56 7.50
CA PRO A 515 -1.58 1.83 7.70
C PRO A 515 -0.76 1.76 6.39
N MET A 516 -1.30 1.13 5.36
CA MET A 516 -0.76 1.08 4.00
C MET A 516 -1.27 2.22 3.10
N GLY A 517 -2.12 3.11 3.62
CA GLY A 517 -2.66 4.28 2.90
C GLY A 517 -3.90 4.02 2.04
N ILE A 518 -4.33 2.77 1.89
CA ILE A 518 -5.48 2.37 1.06
C ILE A 518 -6.79 2.90 1.65
N SER A 519 -7.72 3.32 0.79
CA SER A 519 -9.05 3.80 1.16
C SER A 519 -10.12 2.79 0.78
N GLU A 520 -10.88 2.30 1.76
CA GLU A 520 -12.03 1.43 1.57
C GLU A 520 -13.31 2.14 2.01
N PHE A 521 -14.32 2.21 1.14
CA PHE A 521 -15.53 2.99 1.39
C PHE A 521 -16.76 2.15 1.76
N PHE A 522 -16.69 0.82 1.66
CA PHE A 522 -17.77 -0.03 2.15
C PHE A 522 -17.99 0.15 3.65
N GLY A 523 -19.22 0.38 4.07
CA GLY A 523 -19.58 0.64 5.47
C GLY A 523 -19.43 2.11 5.90
N VAL A 524 -18.99 3.00 5.01
CA VAL A 524 -19.04 4.45 5.25
C VAL A 524 -20.48 4.91 5.16
N GLU A 525 -20.88 5.78 6.09
CA GLU A 525 -22.21 6.36 6.15
C GLU A 525 -22.18 7.81 6.65
N PHE A 526 -23.28 8.52 6.48
CA PHE A 526 -23.47 9.86 7.03
C PHE A 526 -24.31 9.79 8.29
N LYS A 527 -23.91 10.50 9.33
CA LYS A 527 -24.78 10.73 10.48
C LYS A 527 -26.07 11.40 10.02
N SER A 528 -27.19 10.97 10.55
CA SER A 528 -28.41 11.74 10.44
C SER A 528 -28.22 13.10 11.11
N PRO A 529 -28.75 14.20 10.52
CA PRO A 529 -28.68 15.53 11.10
C PRO A 529 -29.33 15.61 12.49
#